data_b9bd26b92c21dffcf33317c3c8714ad6
#
_entry.id   b9bd26b92c21dffcf33317c3c8714ad6
#
_cell.length_a   1.000
_cell.length_b   1.000
_cell.length_c   1.000
_cell.angle_alpha   90.00
_cell.angle_beta   90.00
_cell.angle_gamma   90.00
#
_symmetry.space_group_name_H-M   'P 1'
#
loop_
_entity.id
_entity.type
_entity.pdbx_description
1 polymer ?
#
loop_
_entity_poly.entity_id
_entity_poly.type
_entity_poly.pdbx_seq_one_letter_code
_entity_poly.pdbx_strand_id
1 'polypeptide(L)'
;MLGANLGSSLLPLWVTRAMPPLARQVPLMNFLIRGSVSIIMLIAINRSQIIEFLPNINDAQKIIFCHILFNLLLLLAVPFSGLLERAASKLMARELANLEEMPVHYRSVINHNNLDNSEVAIASIRRETQRMLLLIEEMMLPIMELFKEYDVKQMDRIVKKDLVINEALNGTRRYVSELSGVSSIKNSNDAHRKELSNLLEFAIAIEAAGDVISKTLSKLAANKDREGVRFSSEGLAELCSMHDKVIANISLAGNVLVSGDVGIARQLLEEKNEFTLRQRKSRKSHLKRLAKGRVEVLESSDLHLETGLAFKEFNSHIASIAYPILAREGQLLDSRLVSEN
;
A
#
# COMPACT_ATOMS: atom_id res chain seq x y z
N MET A 1 -37.09 8.92 5.44
CA MET A 1 -36.66 7.58 5.88
C MET A 1 -35.91 6.82 4.78
N LEU A 2 -36.51 6.55 3.62
CA LEU A 2 -35.88 5.80 2.51
C LEU A 2 -34.58 6.45 2.00
N GLY A 3 -34.59 7.77 1.81
CA GLY A 3 -33.40 8.52 1.40
C GLY A 3 -32.25 8.45 2.41
N ALA A 4 -32.55 8.43 3.71
CA ALA A 4 -31.52 8.28 4.76
C ALA A 4 -30.87 6.88 4.71
N ASN A 5 -31.67 5.83 4.47
CA ASN A 5 -31.16 4.45 4.31
C ASN A 5 -30.29 4.30 3.05
N LEU A 6 -30.66 4.94 1.95
CA LEU A 6 -29.88 4.96 0.72
C LEU A 6 -28.58 5.76 0.93
N GLY A 7 -28.65 6.96 1.54
CA GLY A 7 -27.49 7.79 1.81
C GLY A 7 -26.48 7.14 2.74
N SER A 8 -26.95 6.44 3.78
CA SER A 8 -26.06 5.69 4.70
C SER A 8 -25.29 4.56 4.02
N SER A 9 -25.80 3.99 2.94
CA SER A 9 -25.12 2.93 2.16
C SER A 9 -24.13 3.48 1.14
N LEU A 10 -24.24 4.75 0.73
CA LEU A 10 -23.29 5.42 -0.15
C LEU A 10 -21.95 5.74 0.56
N LEU A 11 -22.00 6.06 1.85
CA LEU A 11 -20.80 6.44 2.60
C LEU A 11 -19.73 5.34 2.63
N PRO A 12 -20.03 4.08 2.98
CA PRO A 12 -19.05 2.99 2.89
C PRO A 12 -18.51 2.79 1.48
N LEU A 13 -19.35 2.91 0.45
CA LEU A 13 -18.93 2.80 -0.94
C LEU A 13 -17.94 3.90 -1.34
N TRP A 14 -18.19 5.12 -0.88
CA TRP A 14 -17.31 6.26 -1.14
C TRP A 14 -15.97 6.16 -0.38
N VAL A 15 -16.00 5.73 0.88
CA VAL A 15 -14.80 5.54 1.70
C VAL A 15 -13.91 4.44 1.12
N THR A 16 -14.51 3.35 0.62
CA THR A 16 -13.76 2.21 0.08
C THR A 16 -13.35 2.37 -1.39
N ARG A 17 -13.63 3.51 -2.04
CA ARG A 17 -13.37 3.73 -3.48
C ARG A 17 -11.89 3.52 -3.88
N ALA A 18 -10.96 3.79 -2.97
CA ALA A 18 -9.52 3.60 -3.19
C ALA A 18 -9.01 2.22 -2.74
N MET A 19 -9.89 1.35 -2.22
CA MET A 19 -9.52 0.01 -1.80
C MET A 19 -9.52 -0.98 -2.98
N PRO A 20 -8.81 -2.13 -2.85
CA PRO A 20 -8.85 -3.19 -3.85
C PRO A 20 -10.28 -3.62 -4.20
N PRO A 21 -10.54 -4.10 -5.43
CA PRO A 21 -11.88 -4.48 -5.90
C PRO A 21 -12.61 -5.43 -4.96
N LEU A 22 -11.92 -6.45 -4.43
CA LEU A 22 -12.51 -7.41 -3.47
C LEU A 22 -13.02 -6.75 -2.19
N ALA A 23 -12.31 -5.76 -1.64
CA ALA A 23 -12.73 -5.03 -0.45
C ALA A 23 -13.96 -4.12 -0.70
N ARG A 24 -14.15 -3.67 -1.95
CA ARG A 24 -15.28 -2.83 -2.38
C ARG A 24 -16.54 -3.64 -2.66
N GLN A 25 -16.43 -4.96 -2.80
CA GLN A 25 -17.56 -5.84 -3.14
C GLN A 25 -18.67 -5.78 -2.09
N VAL A 26 -18.34 -5.89 -0.80
CA VAL A 26 -19.31 -5.87 0.30
C VAL A 26 -20.04 -4.51 0.42
N PRO A 27 -19.38 -3.35 0.42
CA PRO A 27 -20.04 -2.05 0.34
C PRO A 27 -20.94 -1.89 -0.89
N LEU A 28 -20.52 -2.37 -2.05
CA LEU A 28 -21.31 -2.32 -3.28
C LEU A 28 -22.56 -3.18 -3.18
N MET A 29 -22.45 -4.41 -2.66
CA MET A 29 -23.61 -5.29 -2.40
C MET A 29 -24.59 -4.63 -1.42
N ASN A 30 -24.11 -4.04 -0.33
CA ASN A 30 -24.96 -3.34 0.64
C ASN A 30 -25.70 -2.15 -0.01
N PHE A 31 -25.02 -1.39 -0.86
CA PHE A 31 -25.64 -0.30 -1.62
C PHE A 31 -26.72 -0.82 -2.60
N LEU A 32 -26.44 -1.88 -3.34
CA LEU A 32 -27.37 -2.48 -4.28
C LEU A 32 -28.64 -3.01 -3.59
N ILE A 33 -28.48 -3.71 -2.46
CA ILE A 33 -29.61 -4.26 -1.68
C ILE A 33 -30.48 -3.13 -1.15
N ARG A 34 -29.89 -2.17 -0.43
CA ARG A 34 -30.62 -1.05 0.18
C ARG A 34 -31.26 -0.15 -0.88
N GLY A 35 -30.56 0.07 -2.00
CA GLY A 35 -31.06 0.83 -3.13
C GLY A 35 -32.27 0.17 -3.76
N SER A 36 -32.19 -1.12 -4.08
CA SER A 36 -33.29 -1.88 -4.67
C SER A 36 -34.51 -1.91 -3.76
N VAL A 37 -34.35 -2.21 -2.47
CA VAL A 37 -35.47 -2.24 -1.51
C VAL A 37 -36.05 -0.84 -1.33
N SER A 38 -35.24 0.22 -1.30
CA SER A 38 -35.73 1.62 -1.21
C SER A 38 -36.58 2.01 -2.42
N ILE A 39 -36.16 1.64 -3.63
CA ILE A 39 -36.90 1.92 -4.87
C ILE A 39 -38.21 1.14 -4.90
N ILE A 40 -38.18 -0.16 -4.60
CA ILE A 40 -39.39 -1.01 -4.57
C ILE A 40 -40.38 -0.45 -3.56
N MET A 41 -39.92 -0.11 -2.36
CA MET A 41 -40.79 0.42 -1.32
C MET A 41 -41.35 1.79 -1.68
N LEU A 42 -40.56 2.66 -2.33
CA LEU A 42 -41.03 3.96 -2.83
C LEU A 42 -42.12 3.79 -3.88
N ILE A 43 -41.96 2.88 -4.83
CA ILE A 43 -42.97 2.56 -5.86
C ILE A 43 -44.23 2.00 -5.20
N ALA A 44 -44.07 1.08 -4.26
CA ALA A 44 -45.21 0.48 -3.54
C ALA A 44 -46.01 1.53 -2.76
N ILE A 45 -45.35 2.41 -2.05
CA ILE A 45 -46.02 3.51 -1.31
C ILE A 45 -46.70 4.51 -2.24
N ASN A 46 -46.11 4.79 -3.41
CA ASN A 46 -46.68 5.79 -4.33
C ASN A 46 -47.77 5.24 -5.24
N ARG A 47 -47.78 3.94 -5.55
CA ARG A 47 -48.77 3.31 -6.43
C ARG A 47 -49.93 2.64 -5.71
N SER A 48 -49.72 2.12 -4.53
CA SER A 48 -50.71 1.46 -3.72
C SER A 48 -51.04 2.34 -2.51
N GLN A 49 -52.32 2.50 -2.22
CA GLN A 49 -52.77 3.21 -1.01
C GLN A 49 -52.42 2.41 0.27
N ILE A 50 -51.24 1.76 0.29
CA ILE A 50 -50.76 0.93 1.42
C ILE A 50 -50.75 1.71 2.74
N ILE A 51 -50.52 3.02 2.67
CA ILE A 51 -50.59 3.90 3.85
C ILE A 51 -52.00 3.97 4.43
N GLU A 52 -53.04 3.86 3.60
CA GLU A 52 -54.44 3.89 4.02
C GLU A 52 -54.89 2.56 4.67
N PHE A 53 -54.21 1.45 4.36
CA PHE A 53 -54.43 0.15 5.02
C PHE A 53 -53.77 0.03 6.41
N LEU A 54 -52.95 1.01 6.78
CA LEU A 54 -52.38 1.01 8.11
C LEU A 54 -53.44 1.38 9.14
N PRO A 55 -53.44 0.72 10.33
CA PRO A 55 -54.38 1.06 11.41
C PRO A 55 -54.28 2.55 11.74
N ASN A 56 -55.31 3.11 12.38
CA ASN A 56 -55.42 4.54 12.74
C ASN A 56 -54.36 4.91 13.79
N ILE A 57 -53.11 4.96 13.38
CA ILE A 57 -51.93 5.29 14.18
C ILE A 57 -51.41 6.66 13.76
N ASN A 58 -50.71 7.34 14.68
CA ASN A 58 -50.15 8.65 14.39
C ASN A 58 -48.99 8.57 13.35
N ASP A 59 -48.68 9.69 12.73
CA ASP A 59 -47.70 9.73 11.62
C ASP A 59 -46.29 9.29 12.07
N ALA A 60 -45.89 9.53 13.32
CA ALA A 60 -44.63 9.02 13.86
C ALA A 60 -44.59 7.48 13.91
N GLN A 61 -45.71 6.87 14.34
CA GLN A 61 -45.83 5.41 14.36
C GLN A 61 -45.86 4.80 12.95
N LYS A 62 -46.45 5.50 11.95
CA LYS A 62 -46.40 5.08 10.53
C LYS A 62 -44.96 5.06 10.02
N ILE A 63 -44.15 6.07 10.38
CA ILE A 63 -42.72 6.11 10.00
C ILE A 63 -41.95 4.96 10.62
N ILE A 64 -42.18 4.67 11.91
CA ILE A 64 -41.53 3.54 12.60
C ILE A 64 -41.93 2.21 11.95
N PHE A 65 -43.21 2.02 11.67
CA PHE A 65 -43.72 0.81 11.00
C PHE A 65 -43.07 0.62 9.63
N CYS A 66 -42.99 1.68 8.81
CA CYS A 66 -42.30 1.63 7.52
C CYS A 66 -40.80 1.30 7.68
N HIS A 67 -40.16 1.78 8.76
CA HIS A 67 -38.77 1.45 9.04
C HIS A 67 -38.58 -0.03 9.41
N ILE A 68 -39.45 -0.56 10.24
CA ILE A 68 -39.46 -2.01 10.59
C ILE A 68 -39.68 -2.85 9.33
N LEU A 69 -40.69 -2.51 8.52
CA LEU A 69 -40.99 -3.20 7.27
C LEU A 69 -39.80 -3.16 6.30
N PHE A 70 -39.14 -2.02 6.17
CA PHE A 70 -37.93 -1.90 5.36
C PHE A 70 -36.81 -2.86 5.81
N ASN A 71 -36.53 -2.92 7.11
CA ASN A 71 -35.52 -3.83 7.65
C ASN A 71 -35.91 -5.31 7.52
N LEU A 72 -37.20 -5.62 7.63
CA LEU A 72 -37.70 -6.98 7.39
C LEU A 72 -37.52 -7.39 5.93
N LEU A 73 -37.78 -6.48 4.98
CA LEU A 73 -37.52 -6.71 3.55
C LEU A 73 -36.03 -6.90 3.26
N LEU A 74 -35.15 -6.14 3.94
CA LEU A 74 -33.70 -6.37 3.85
C LEU A 74 -33.32 -7.76 4.35
N LEU A 75 -33.90 -8.23 5.46
CA LEU A 75 -33.65 -9.57 5.99
C LEU A 75 -34.12 -10.65 5.01
N LEU A 76 -35.27 -10.47 4.38
CA LEU A 76 -35.79 -11.37 3.33
C LEU A 76 -34.94 -11.36 2.07
N ALA A 77 -34.14 -10.31 1.83
CA ALA A 77 -33.20 -10.25 0.71
C ALA A 77 -31.90 -11.05 0.93
N VAL A 78 -31.56 -11.42 2.18
CA VAL A 78 -30.33 -12.14 2.52
C VAL A 78 -30.17 -13.47 1.76
N PRO A 79 -31.18 -14.33 1.59
CA PRO A 79 -31.07 -15.56 0.80
C PRO A 79 -30.67 -15.32 -0.66
N PHE A 80 -30.91 -14.12 -1.18
CA PHE A 80 -30.59 -13.74 -2.55
C PHE A 80 -29.21 -13.07 -2.67
N SER A 81 -28.41 -13.06 -1.59
CA SER A 81 -27.07 -12.47 -1.56
C SER A 81 -26.16 -13.02 -2.68
N GLY A 82 -26.25 -14.29 -3.04
CA GLY A 82 -25.49 -14.88 -4.14
C GLY A 82 -25.80 -14.31 -5.54
N LEU A 83 -27.03 -13.84 -5.77
CA LEU A 83 -27.40 -13.12 -7.00
C LEU A 83 -26.76 -11.72 -7.03
N LEU A 84 -26.75 -11.05 -5.88
CA LEU A 84 -26.17 -9.71 -5.71
C LEU A 84 -24.65 -9.75 -5.78
N GLU A 85 -24.03 -10.81 -5.25
CA GLU A 85 -22.60 -11.08 -5.41
C GLU A 85 -22.24 -11.22 -6.90
N ARG A 86 -23.01 -11.98 -7.67
CA ARG A 86 -22.81 -12.10 -9.13
C ARG A 86 -23.01 -10.76 -9.86
N ALA A 87 -23.99 -9.96 -9.44
CA ALA A 87 -24.20 -8.62 -10.00
C ALA A 87 -23.03 -7.67 -9.65
N ALA A 88 -22.59 -7.64 -8.41
CA ALA A 88 -21.45 -6.87 -7.96
C ALA A 88 -20.16 -7.31 -8.68
N SER A 89 -19.92 -8.62 -8.80
CA SER A 89 -18.78 -9.18 -9.53
C SER A 89 -18.79 -8.80 -11.01
N LYS A 90 -19.97 -8.81 -11.66
CA LYS A 90 -20.11 -8.37 -13.07
C LYS A 90 -19.82 -6.88 -13.25
N LEU A 91 -20.29 -6.02 -12.32
CA LEU A 91 -19.99 -4.59 -12.35
C LEU A 91 -18.49 -4.33 -12.16
N MET A 92 -17.81 -5.18 -11.40
CA MET A 92 -16.38 -5.10 -11.14
C MET A 92 -15.54 -5.98 -12.07
N ALA A 93 -16.17 -6.78 -12.94
CA ALA A 93 -15.48 -7.75 -13.81
C ALA A 93 -14.40 -7.10 -14.68
N ARG A 94 -14.61 -5.86 -15.12
CA ARG A 94 -13.62 -5.11 -15.92
C ARG A 94 -12.39 -4.71 -15.10
N GLU A 95 -12.56 -4.37 -13.81
CA GLU A 95 -11.45 -4.08 -12.90
C GLU A 95 -10.71 -5.37 -12.52
N LEU A 96 -11.45 -6.48 -12.33
CA LEU A 96 -10.90 -7.80 -12.05
C LEU A 96 -10.19 -8.40 -13.27
N ALA A 97 -10.72 -8.24 -14.48
CA ALA A 97 -10.08 -8.69 -15.73
C ALA A 97 -8.76 -7.95 -15.98
N ASN A 98 -8.70 -6.66 -15.66
CA ASN A 98 -7.45 -5.90 -15.73
C ASN A 98 -6.37 -6.41 -14.77
N LEU A 99 -6.75 -7.10 -13.66
CA LEU A 99 -5.82 -7.79 -12.76
C LEU A 99 -5.36 -9.13 -13.35
N GLU A 100 -6.19 -9.82 -14.13
CA GLU A 100 -5.83 -11.07 -14.82
C GLU A 100 -4.91 -10.87 -16.02
N GLU A 101 -4.99 -9.71 -16.70
CA GLU A 101 -4.07 -9.30 -17.78
C GLU A 101 -2.71 -8.76 -17.27
N MET A 102 -2.52 -8.68 -15.95
CA MET A 102 -1.24 -8.24 -15.39
C MET A 102 -0.11 -9.20 -15.73
N PRO A 103 1.10 -8.67 -16.03
CA PRO A 103 2.29 -9.48 -16.26
C PRO A 103 2.50 -10.51 -15.15
N VAL A 104 3.10 -11.65 -15.47
CA VAL A 104 3.26 -12.79 -14.53
C VAL A 104 3.91 -12.38 -13.21
N HIS A 105 4.83 -11.42 -13.24
CA HIS A 105 5.50 -10.91 -12.03
C HIS A 105 4.63 -10.06 -11.09
N TYR A 106 3.40 -9.72 -11.49
CA TYR A 106 2.41 -9.12 -10.58
C TYR A 106 1.60 -10.15 -9.81
N ARG A 107 1.66 -11.43 -10.18
CA ARG A 107 0.94 -12.51 -9.50
C ARG A 107 1.75 -13.00 -8.30
N SER A 108 1.08 -13.23 -7.17
CA SER A 108 1.72 -13.81 -6.00
C SER A 108 2.30 -15.19 -6.33
N VAL A 109 3.48 -15.47 -5.79
CA VAL A 109 4.16 -16.77 -5.91
C VAL A 109 3.98 -17.63 -4.66
N ILE A 110 3.19 -17.20 -3.68
CA ILE A 110 2.87 -17.97 -2.49
C ILE A 110 1.98 -19.15 -2.86
N ASN A 111 2.38 -20.35 -2.42
CA ASN A 111 1.62 -21.58 -2.63
C ASN A 111 1.16 -22.15 -1.28
N HIS A 112 -0.14 -22.14 -1.03
CA HIS A 112 -0.75 -22.64 0.20
C HIS A 112 -0.75 -24.17 0.35
N ASN A 113 -0.38 -24.92 -0.71
CA ASN A 113 -0.39 -26.38 -0.69
C ASN A 113 0.84 -26.99 0.05
N ASN A 114 1.84 -26.18 0.41
CA ASN A 114 3.11 -26.66 0.97
C ASN A 114 3.35 -26.15 2.40
N LEU A 115 2.31 -26.07 3.22
CA LEU A 115 2.40 -25.59 4.61
C LEU A 115 3.14 -26.55 5.54
N ASP A 116 3.25 -27.84 5.17
CA ASP A 116 3.82 -28.88 6.02
C ASP A 116 5.37 -28.88 6.05
N ASN A 117 6.02 -28.19 5.10
CA ASN A 117 7.47 -28.10 5.01
C ASN A 117 7.94 -26.65 5.27
N SER A 118 8.56 -26.43 6.43
CA SER A 118 9.02 -25.10 6.86
C SER A 118 10.05 -24.46 5.92
N GLU A 119 10.96 -25.25 5.32
CA GLU A 119 11.97 -24.73 4.38
C GLU A 119 11.35 -24.25 3.07
N VAL A 120 10.39 -25.03 2.54
CA VAL A 120 9.65 -24.66 1.33
C VAL A 120 8.80 -23.42 1.58
N ALA A 121 8.20 -23.32 2.76
CA ALA A 121 7.41 -22.16 3.17
C ALA A 121 8.27 -20.89 3.26
N ILE A 122 9.42 -20.94 3.92
CA ILE A 122 10.39 -19.84 4.00
C ILE A 122 10.86 -19.42 2.60
N ALA A 123 11.22 -20.39 1.74
CA ALA A 123 11.60 -20.11 0.37
C ALA A 123 10.49 -19.45 -0.46
N SER A 124 9.23 -19.78 -0.20
CA SER A 124 8.07 -19.16 -0.85
C SER A 124 7.91 -17.70 -0.43
N ILE A 125 8.03 -17.40 0.88
CA ILE A 125 7.99 -16.03 1.40
C ILE A 125 9.18 -15.22 0.88
N ARG A 126 10.39 -15.80 0.83
CA ARG A 126 11.58 -15.12 0.29
C ARG A 126 11.36 -14.72 -1.17
N ARG A 127 10.81 -15.61 -1.99
CA ARG A 127 10.48 -15.32 -3.40
C ARG A 127 9.42 -14.24 -3.54
N GLU A 128 8.38 -14.26 -2.68
CA GLU A 128 7.36 -13.21 -2.67
C GLU A 128 7.95 -11.86 -2.28
N THR A 129 8.79 -11.81 -1.26
CA THR A 129 9.50 -10.60 -0.83
C THR A 129 10.43 -10.08 -1.93
N GLN A 130 11.11 -10.97 -2.66
CA GLN A 130 11.93 -10.60 -3.82
C GLN A 130 11.08 -10.00 -4.94
N ARG A 131 9.91 -10.58 -5.22
CA ARG A 131 8.94 -10.02 -6.19
C ARG A 131 8.47 -8.64 -5.78
N MET A 132 8.15 -8.42 -4.50
CA MET A 132 7.78 -7.10 -3.98
C MET A 132 8.92 -6.09 -4.19
N LEU A 133 10.16 -6.49 -3.96
CA LEU A 133 11.33 -5.62 -4.15
C LEU A 133 11.54 -5.24 -5.63
N LEU A 134 11.29 -6.15 -6.57
CA LEU A 134 11.31 -5.83 -8.01
C LEU A 134 10.24 -4.80 -8.39
N LEU A 135 9.03 -4.92 -7.82
CA LEU A 135 7.97 -3.93 -8.04
C LEU A 135 8.36 -2.55 -7.51
N ILE A 136 9.02 -2.49 -6.35
CA ILE A 136 9.57 -1.24 -5.78
C ILE A 136 10.59 -0.61 -6.73
N GLU A 137 11.50 -1.40 -7.30
CA GLU A 137 12.48 -0.90 -8.27
C GLU A 137 11.77 -0.30 -9.49
N GLU A 138 10.79 -1.01 -10.06
CA GLU A 138 9.99 -0.52 -11.18
C GLU A 138 9.15 0.73 -10.85
N MET A 139 8.78 0.95 -9.59
CA MET A 139 8.10 2.17 -9.15
C MET A 139 9.08 3.33 -8.98
N MET A 140 10.30 3.06 -8.49
CA MET A 140 11.29 4.09 -8.21
C MET A 140 11.94 4.61 -9.49
N LEU A 141 12.25 3.74 -10.45
CA LEU A 141 12.95 4.09 -11.69
C LEU A 141 12.41 5.35 -12.40
N PRO A 142 11.10 5.54 -12.62
CA PRO A 142 10.57 6.69 -13.35
C PRO A 142 10.43 7.97 -12.52
N ILE A 143 10.75 7.94 -11.23
CA ILE A 143 10.44 9.08 -10.32
C ILE A 143 11.13 10.37 -10.76
N MET A 144 12.41 10.32 -11.15
CA MET A 144 13.11 11.55 -11.59
C MET A 144 12.62 12.06 -12.95
N GLU A 145 12.05 11.19 -13.79
CA GLU A 145 11.39 11.62 -15.05
C GLU A 145 10.07 12.33 -14.73
N LEU A 146 9.28 11.82 -13.78
CA LEU A 146 8.05 12.49 -13.31
C LEU A 146 8.34 13.88 -12.71
N PHE A 147 9.50 14.07 -12.07
CA PHE A 147 9.94 15.39 -11.61
C PHE A 147 10.37 16.32 -12.76
N LYS A 148 10.79 15.79 -13.90
CA LYS A 148 11.10 16.59 -15.11
C LYS A 148 9.84 16.93 -15.87
N GLU A 149 9.06 15.93 -16.20
CA GLU A 149 7.82 16.00 -16.97
C GLU A 149 6.78 15.08 -16.34
N TYR A 150 5.69 15.66 -15.85
CA TYR A 150 4.66 14.90 -15.12
C TYR A 150 3.75 14.13 -16.10
N ASP A 151 3.70 12.82 -15.99
CA ASP A 151 2.82 11.93 -16.74
C ASP A 151 1.81 11.22 -15.84
N VAL A 152 0.53 11.55 -16.01
CA VAL A 152 -0.59 10.95 -15.28
C VAL A 152 -0.64 9.43 -15.48
N LYS A 153 -0.34 8.92 -16.67
CA LYS A 153 -0.36 7.48 -16.95
C LYS A 153 0.75 6.75 -16.19
N GLN A 154 1.92 7.37 -16.09
CA GLN A 154 3.02 6.82 -15.32
C GLN A 154 2.71 6.82 -13.82
N MET A 155 2.08 7.89 -13.34
CA MET A 155 1.58 7.96 -11.97
C MET A 155 0.57 6.85 -11.66
N ASP A 156 -0.42 6.62 -12.54
CA ASP A 156 -1.39 5.54 -12.40
C ASP A 156 -0.74 4.15 -12.36
N ARG A 157 0.34 3.95 -13.11
CA ARG A 157 1.12 2.70 -13.07
C ARG A 157 1.80 2.50 -11.72
N ILE A 158 2.36 3.55 -11.13
CA ILE A 158 2.96 3.51 -9.79
C ILE A 158 1.90 3.14 -8.75
N VAL A 159 0.75 3.80 -8.76
CA VAL A 159 -0.36 3.51 -7.83
C VAL A 159 -0.86 2.07 -7.97
N LYS A 160 -0.97 1.54 -9.20
CA LYS A 160 -1.36 0.15 -9.41
C LYS A 160 -0.35 -0.84 -8.85
N LYS A 161 0.95 -0.57 -9.00
CA LYS A 161 2.01 -1.42 -8.43
C LYS A 161 2.00 -1.40 -6.90
N ASP A 162 1.75 -0.24 -6.31
CA ASP A 162 1.58 -0.08 -4.87
C ASP A 162 0.45 -0.97 -4.32
N LEU A 163 -0.71 -0.98 -4.99
CA LEU A 163 -1.81 -1.89 -4.63
C LEU A 163 -1.41 -3.37 -4.69
N VAL A 164 -0.60 -3.75 -5.69
CA VAL A 164 -0.08 -5.14 -5.80
C VAL A 164 0.86 -5.48 -4.66
N ILE A 165 1.71 -4.54 -4.22
CA ILE A 165 2.62 -4.72 -3.07
C ILE A 165 1.81 -4.87 -1.77
N ASN A 166 0.79 -4.04 -1.57
CA ASN A 166 -0.11 -4.11 -0.42
C ASN A 166 -0.83 -5.47 -0.34
N GLU A 167 -1.30 -5.99 -1.49
CA GLU A 167 -1.95 -7.29 -1.56
C GLU A 167 -0.95 -8.44 -1.30
N ALA A 168 0.28 -8.34 -1.84
CA ALA A 168 1.36 -9.28 -1.58
C ALA A 168 1.71 -9.36 -0.09
N LEU A 169 1.82 -8.22 0.59
CA LEU A 169 2.05 -8.19 2.04
C LEU A 169 0.91 -8.84 2.82
N ASN A 170 -0.34 -8.53 2.46
CA ASN A 170 -1.51 -9.13 3.10
C ASN A 170 -1.58 -10.65 2.88
N GLY A 171 -1.21 -11.12 1.68
CA GLY A 171 -1.06 -12.54 1.36
C GLY A 171 0.03 -13.20 2.21
N THR A 172 1.19 -12.55 2.32
CA THR A 172 2.32 -13.01 3.13
C THR A 172 1.96 -13.11 4.61
N ARG A 173 1.30 -12.08 5.18
CA ARG A 173 0.82 -12.10 6.58
C ARG A 173 -0.13 -13.26 6.85
N ARG A 174 -1.07 -13.50 5.94
CA ARG A 174 -2.03 -14.61 6.03
C ARG A 174 -1.32 -15.94 5.99
N TYR A 175 -0.40 -16.12 5.05
CA TYR A 175 0.40 -17.33 4.90
C TYR A 175 1.24 -17.62 6.15
N VAL A 176 1.91 -16.62 6.73
CA VAL A 176 2.66 -16.74 7.99
C VAL A 176 1.74 -17.13 9.15
N SER A 177 0.53 -16.58 9.21
CA SER A 177 -0.47 -16.93 10.23
C SER A 177 -0.92 -18.39 10.12
N GLU A 178 -1.18 -18.87 8.89
CA GLU A 178 -1.52 -20.27 8.61
C GLU A 178 -0.39 -21.21 9.03
N LEU A 179 0.85 -20.88 8.67
CA LEU A 179 2.05 -21.62 9.07
C LEU A 179 2.20 -21.73 10.60
N SER A 180 1.89 -20.67 11.33
CA SER A 180 1.98 -20.65 12.80
C SER A 180 0.99 -21.63 13.47
N GLY A 181 -0.08 -22.00 12.77
CA GLY A 181 -1.07 -23.01 13.19
C GLY A 181 -0.61 -24.46 12.95
N VAL A 182 0.34 -24.69 12.09
CA VAL A 182 0.78 -26.04 11.68
C VAL A 182 1.86 -26.60 12.63
N SER A 183 1.75 -27.88 12.98
CA SER A 183 2.66 -28.56 13.91
C SER A 183 4.12 -28.53 13.46
N SER A 184 4.38 -28.48 12.15
CA SER A 184 5.74 -28.44 11.57
C SER A 184 6.52 -27.19 12.01
N ILE A 185 5.86 -26.03 12.16
CA ILE A 185 6.54 -24.81 12.61
C ILE A 185 6.54 -24.69 14.15
N LYS A 186 5.54 -25.22 14.84
CA LYS A 186 5.59 -25.31 16.31
C LYS A 186 6.78 -26.15 16.79
N ASN A 187 7.15 -27.16 16.00
CA ASN A 187 8.30 -28.03 16.26
C ASN A 187 9.57 -27.62 15.50
N SER A 188 9.53 -26.55 14.69
CA SER A 188 10.68 -26.07 13.94
C SER A 188 11.71 -25.42 14.84
N ASN A 189 12.97 -25.44 14.39
CA ASN A 189 14.09 -24.78 15.04
C ASN A 189 13.82 -23.27 15.22
N ASP A 190 14.28 -22.69 16.32
CA ASP A 190 14.21 -21.24 16.61
C ASP A 190 14.77 -20.39 15.47
N ALA A 191 15.77 -20.91 14.73
CA ALA A 191 16.34 -20.25 13.57
C ALA A 191 15.32 -20.03 12.45
N HIS A 192 14.48 -21.00 12.13
CA HIS A 192 13.44 -20.88 11.09
C HIS A 192 12.35 -19.86 11.49
N ARG A 193 11.94 -19.85 12.75
CA ARG A 193 10.99 -18.87 13.25
C ARG A 193 11.53 -17.45 13.17
N LYS A 194 12.81 -17.26 13.50
CA LYS A 194 13.49 -15.97 13.41
C LYS A 194 13.64 -15.51 11.98
N GLU A 195 13.98 -16.41 11.07
CA GLU A 195 14.08 -16.12 9.64
C GLU A 195 12.72 -15.70 9.04
N LEU A 196 11.66 -16.43 9.39
CA LEU A 196 10.29 -16.09 9.00
C LEU A 196 9.88 -14.68 9.46
N SER A 197 10.18 -14.34 10.73
CA SER A 197 9.94 -13.01 11.28
C SER A 197 10.71 -11.93 10.53
N ASN A 198 12.01 -12.15 10.28
CA ASN A 198 12.86 -11.21 9.55
C ASN A 198 12.37 -10.95 8.13
N LEU A 199 11.93 -11.99 7.41
CA LEU A 199 11.37 -11.87 6.06
C LEU A 199 10.05 -11.09 6.07
N LEU A 200 9.18 -11.34 7.06
CA LEU A 200 7.93 -10.60 7.20
C LEU A 200 8.18 -9.13 7.55
N GLU A 201 9.12 -8.85 8.47
CA GLU A 201 9.53 -7.49 8.81
C GLU A 201 10.09 -6.75 7.58
N PHE A 202 10.88 -7.42 6.76
CA PHE A 202 11.38 -6.82 5.52
C PHE A 202 10.26 -6.60 4.50
N ALA A 203 9.31 -7.53 4.35
CA ALA A 203 8.14 -7.33 3.50
C ALA A 203 7.29 -6.11 3.94
N ILE A 204 7.15 -5.87 5.25
CA ILE A 204 6.52 -4.67 5.81
C ILE A 204 7.34 -3.41 5.45
N ALA A 205 8.67 -3.48 5.54
CA ALA A 205 9.53 -2.36 5.17
C ALA A 205 9.47 -2.04 3.66
N ILE A 206 9.32 -3.06 2.80
CA ILE A 206 9.14 -2.88 1.35
C ILE A 206 7.80 -2.16 1.06
N GLU A 207 6.72 -2.53 1.73
CA GLU A 207 5.44 -1.85 1.57
C GLU A 207 5.53 -0.39 2.03
N ALA A 208 6.14 -0.12 3.18
CA ALA A 208 6.40 1.25 3.63
C ALA A 208 7.26 2.05 2.64
N ALA A 209 8.24 1.41 1.98
CA ALA A 209 8.99 2.03 0.88
C ALA A 209 8.10 2.34 -0.34
N GLY A 210 7.16 1.46 -0.68
CA GLY A 210 6.14 1.68 -1.72
C GLY A 210 5.27 2.90 -1.42
N ASP A 211 4.84 3.04 -0.18
CA ASP A 211 4.09 4.18 0.31
C ASP A 211 4.86 5.50 0.15
N VAL A 212 6.17 5.51 0.41
CA VAL A 212 7.00 6.70 0.17
C VAL A 212 7.00 7.07 -1.32
N ILE A 213 7.06 6.10 -2.24
CA ILE A 213 7.01 6.40 -3.68
C ILE A 213 5.62 6.89 -4.09
N SER A 214 4.58 6.11 -3.79
CA SER A 214 3.21 6.35 -4.28
C SER A 214 2.55 7.55 -3.63
N LYS A 215 2.75 7.77 -2.33
CA LYS A 215 2.04 8.80 -1.53
C LYS A 215 2.87 10.07 -1.34
N THR A 216 4.22 9.96 -1.30
CA THR A 216 5.08 11.13 -1.05
C THR A 216 5.75 11.62 -2.33
N LEU A 217 6.65 10.85 -2.95
CA LEU A 217 7.41 11.29 -4.12
C LEU A 217 6.53 11.64 -5.31
N SER A 218 5.54 10.80 -5.59
CA SER A 218 4.58 11.01 -6.67
C SER A 218 3.73 12.26 -6.45
N LYS A 219 3.33 12.53 -5.21
CA LYS A 219 2.59 13.74 -4.84
C LYS A 219 3.45 15.00 -4.97
N LEU A 220 4.74 14.93 -4.58
CA LEU A 220 5.69 16.02 -4.75
C LEU A 220 5.91 16.34 -6.24
N ALA A 221 6.02 15.31 -7.11
CA ALA A 221 6.12 15.50 -8.55
C ALA A 221 4.87 16.18 -9.14
N ALA A 222 3.66 15.75 -8.72
CA ALA A 222 2.41 16.37 -9.12
C ALA A 222 2.27 17.82 -8.64
N ASN A 223 2.69 18.11 -7.41
CA ASN A 223 2.67 19.46 -6.87
C ASN A 223 3.63 20.38 -7.64
N LYS A 224 4.85 19.91 -7.95
CA LYS A 224 5.83 20.64 -8.75
C LYS A 224 5.25 21.06 -10.10
N ASP A 225 4.57 20.14 -10.78
CA ASP A 225 3.96 20.40 -12.09
C ASP A 225 2.83 21.42 -11.97
N ARG A 226 1.91 21.21 -11.01
CA ARG A 226 0.78 22.10 -10.78
C ARG A 226 1.19 23.54 -10.42
N GLU A 227 2.28 23.70 -9.69
CA GLU A 227 2.79 25.01 -9.25
C GLU A 227 3.75 25.64 -10.27
N GLY A 228 4.12 24.91 -11.34
CA GLY A 228 5.06 25.37 -12.36
C GLY A 228 6.48 25.59 -11.85
N VAL A 229 6.83 25.04 -10.69
CA VAL A 229 8.12 25.24 -10.02
C VAL A 229 9.22 24.46 -10.75
N ARG A 230 10.42 25.04 -10.84
CA ARG A 230 11.61 24.41 -11.40
C ARG A 230 12.73 24.29 -10.39
N PHE A 231 13.34 23.12 -10.33
CA PHE A 231 14.59 22.98 -9.57
C PHE A 231 15.74 23.75 -10.24
N SER A 232 16.65 24.30 -9.44
CA SER A 232 17.92 24.77 -9.98
C SER A 232 18.71 23.60 -10.58
N SER A 233 19.61 23.89 -11.54
CA SER A 233 20.44 22.85 -12.18
C SER A 233 21.24 22.03 -11.15
N GLU A 234 21.80 22.71 -10.15
CA GLU A 234 22.54 22.07 -9.08
C GLU A 234 21.64 21.22 -8.18
N GLY A 235 20.43 21.73 -7.84
CA GLY A 235 19.44 21.01 -7.03
C GLY A 235 18.93 19.75 -7.72
N LEU A 236 18.64 19.85 -9.01
CA LEU A 236 18.23 18.69 -9.80
C LEU A 236 19.33 17.63 -9.88
N ALA A 237 20.59 18.04 -10.13
CA ALA A 237 21.72 17.12 -10.17
C ALA A 237 21.95 16.41 -8.83
N GLU A 238 21.78 17.11 -7.70
CA GLU A 238 21.85 16.52 -6.36
C GLU A 238 20.75 15.45 -6.17
N LEU A 239 19.51 15.73 -6.56
CA LEU A 239 18.38 14.78 -6.46
C LEU A 239 18.57 13.57 -7.37
N CYS A 240 19.02 13.77 -8.62
CA CYS A 240 19.35 12.66 -9.53
C CYS A 240 20.44 11.75 -8.94
N SER A 241 21.51 12.33 -8.40
CA SER A 241 22.59 11.55 -7.76
C SER A 241 22.09 10.77 -6.53
N MET A 242 21.14 11.30 -5.77
CA MET A 242 20.52 10.57 -4.67
C MET A 242 19.62 9.43 -5.18
N HIS A 243 18.85 9.66 -6.23
CA HIS A 243 18.01 8.65 -6.86
C HIS A 243 18.85 7.46 -7.38
N ASP A 244 19.96 7.73 -8.09
CA ASP A 244 20.85 6.69 -8.60
C ASP A 244 21.40 5.80 -7.47
N LYS A 245 21.76 6.42 -6.33
CA LYS A 245 22.20 5.68 -5.13
C LYS A 245 21.08 4.84 -4.53
N VAL A 246 19.85 5.32 -4.51
CA VAL A 246 18.68 4.56 -4.05
C VAL A 246 18.44 3.33 -4.91
N ILE A 247 18.50 3.47 -6.23
CA ILE A 247 18.38 2.35 -7.18
C ILE A 247 19.49 1.30 -6.93
N ALA A 248 20.74 1.75 -6.77
CA ALA A 248 21.84 0.83 -6.45
C ALA A 248 21.60 0.07 -5.14
N ASN A 249 21.05 0.74 -4.12
CA ASN A 249 20.76 0.13 -2.83
C ASN A 249 19.59 -0.87 -2.88
N ILE A 250 18.60 -0.69 -3.77
CA ILE A 250 17.57 -1.70 -4.03
C ILE A 250 18.22 -2.99 -4.54
N SER A 251 19.12 -2.87 -5.51
CA SER A 251 19.84 -4.02 -6.07
C SER A 251 20.70 -4.72 -5.01
N LEU A 252 21.40 -3.98 -4.14
CA LEU A 252 22.16 -4.56 -3.02
C LEU A 252 21.23 -5.29 -2.03
N ALA A 253 20.09 -4.71 -1.68
CA ALA A 253 19.11 -5.36 -0.81
C ALA A 253 18.56 -6.66 -1.41
N GLY A 254 18.35 -6.70 -2.72
CA GLY A 254 17.98 -7.92 -3.45
C GLY A 254 19.06 -9.01 -3.34
N ASN A 255 20.32 -8.63 -3.48
CA ASN A 255 21.44 -9.56 -3.31
C ASN A 255 21.53 -10.08 -1.86
N VAL A 256 21.33 -9.22 -0.86
CA VAL A 256 21.27 -9.62 0.57
C VAL A 256 20.13 -10.61 0.80
N LEU A 257 18.92 -10.31 0.26
CA LEU A 257 17.73 -11.15 0.42
C LEU A 257 17.94 -12.57 -0.14
N VAL A 258 18.64 -12.69 -1.27
CA VAL A 258 18.88 -13.98 -1.94
C VAL A 258 20.03 -14.73 -1.29
N SER A 259 21.16 -14.07 -1.03
CA SER A 259 22.39 -14.71 -0.57
C SER A 259 22.50 -14.85 0.95
N GLY A 260 21.91 -13.93 1.71
CA GLY A 260 22.15 -13.80 3.16
C GLY A 260 23.62 -13.46 3.50
N ASP A 261 24.39 -12.96 2.52
CA ASP A 261 25.83 -12.69 2.67
C ASP A 261 26.09 -11.50 3.60
N VAL A 262 26.95 -11.72 4.58
CA VAL A 262 27.31 -10.74 5.63
C VAL A 262 28.09 -9.57 5.06
N GLY A 263 28.93 -9.82 4.06
CA GLY A 263 29.73 -8.76 3.40
C GLY A 263 28.84 -7.80 2.61
N ILE A 264 27.88 -8.34 1.85
CA ILE A 264 26.91 -7.53 1.08
C ILE A 264 25.98 -6.79 2.04
N ALA A 265 25.55 -7.41 3.14
CA ALA A 265 24.73 -6.75 4.16
C ALA A 265 25.49 -5.56 4.82
N ARG A 266 26.78 -5.73 5.12
CA ARG A 266 27.63 -4.67 5.62
C ARG A 266 27.75 -3.54 4.61
N GLN A 267 28.05 -3.86 3.34
CA GLN A 267 28.13 -2.86 2.27
C GLN A 267 26.84 -2.06 2.16
N LEU A 268 25.66 -2.70 2.24
CA LEU A 268 24.38 -2.01 2.18
C LEU A 268 24.19 -1.01 3.32
N LEU A 269 24.63 -1.32 4.56
CA LEU A 269 24.57 -0.38 5.68
C LEU A 269 25.60 0.76 5.55
N GLU A 270 26.78 0.50 4.99
CA GLU A 270 27.78 1.50 4.68
C GLU A 270 27.23 2.50 3.65
N GLU A 271 26.64 2.00 2.56
CA GLU A 271 25.96 2.82 1.54
C GLU A 271 24.77 3.62 2.12
N LYS A 272 24.00 3.04 3.04
CA LYS A 272 22.96 3.76 3.77
C LYS A 272 23.51 4.92 4.58
N ASN A 273 24.63 4.71 5.26
CA ASN A 273 25.28 5.75 6.06
C ASN A 273 25.85 6.86 5.15
N GLU A 274 26.53 6.48 4.06
CA GLU A 274 27.02 7.43 3.04
C GLU A 274 25.87 8.25 2.46
N PHE A 275 24.74 7.60 2.14
CA PHE A 275 23.55 8.30 1.66
C PHE A 275 23.04 9.34 2.65
N THR A 276 23.01 9.01 3.93
CA THR A 276 22.60 9.94 5.00
C THR A 276 23.52 11.16 5.06
N LEU A 277 24.84 10.97 4.92
CA LEU A 277 25.80 12.05 4.89
C LEU A 277 25.65 12.91 3.63
N ARG A 278 25.43 12.29 2.48
CA ARG A 278 25.17 12.96 1.19
C ARG A 278 23.92 13.83 1.27
N GLN A 279 22.81 13.30 1.78
CA GLN A 279 21.56 14.05 1.98
C GLN A 279 21.76 15.25 2.91
N ARG A 280 22.51 15.08 4.02
CA ARG A 280 22.86 16.21 4.91
C ARG A 280 23.70 17.27 4.21
N LYS A 281 24.66 16.87 3.36
CA LYS A 281 25.50 17.78 2.57
C LYS A 281 24.66 18.54 1.54
N SER A 282 23.78 17.86 0.79
CA SER A 282 22.86 18.47 -0.16
C SER A 282 21.97 19.50 0.52
N ARG A 283 21.34 19.16 1.65
CA ARG A 283 20.53 20.09 2.45
C ARG A 283 21.34 21.34 2.86
N LYS A 284 22.58 21.18 3.34
CA LYS A 284 23.44 22.33 3.71
C LYS A 284 23.77 23.20 2.50
N SER A 285 24.07 22.59 1.34
CA SER A 285 24.36 23.30 0.09
C SER A 285 23.12 24.06 -0.39
N HIS A 286 21.93 23.43 -0.33
CA HIS A 286 20.67 24.06 -0.67
C HIS A 286 20.39 25.30 0.21
N LEU A 287 20.50 25.18 1.52
CA LEU A 287 20.32 26.32 2.46
C LEU A 287 21.32 27.46 2.21
N LYS A 288 22.55 27.15 1.81
CA LYS A 288 23.55 28.18 1.41
C LYS A 288 23.14 28.89 0.12
N ARG A 289 22.55 28.16 -0.86
CA ARG A 289 22.04 28.79 -2.11
C ARG A 289 20.81 29.66 -1.80
N LEU A 290 19.91 29.19 -0.95
CA LEU A 290 18.74 29.92 -0.48
C LEU A 290 19.15 31.26 0.19
N ALA A 291 20.15 31.25 1.07
CA ALA A 291 20.66 32.44 1.74
C ALA A 291 21.28 33.48 0.78
N LYS A 292 21.61 33.09 -0.47
CA LYS A 292 22.08 34.00 -1.52
C LYS A 292 20.94 34.65 -2.31
N GLY A 293 19.69 34.42 -1.96
CA GLY A 293 18.52 35.08 -2.53
C GLY A 293 18.17 34.69 -3.98
N ARG A 294 18.59 33.50 -4.45
CA ARG A 294 18.21 33.03 -5.78
C ARG A 294 16.71 32.65 -5.80
N VAL A 295 15.92 33.31 -6.63
CA VAL A 295 14.46 33.15 -6.71
C VAL A 295 14.07 31.70 -7.02
N GLU A 296 14.69 31.06 -8.00
CA GLU A 296 14.45 29.66 -8.36
C GLU A 296 14.69 28.67 -7.20
N VAL A 297 15.66 28.97 -6.35
CA VAL A 297 15.98 28.18 -5.17
C VAL A 297 14.92 28.38 -4.08
N LEU A 298 14.39 29.59 -3.94
CA LEU A 298 13.35 29.92 -2.98
C LEU A 298 12.05 29.19 -3.33
N GLU A 299 11.61 29.29 -4.58
CA GLU A 299 10.37 28.67 -5.07
C GLU A 299 10.39 27.13 -4.97
N SER A 300 11.57 26.50 -5.20
CA SER A 300 11.71 25.03 -5.16
C SER A 300 12.21 24.48 -3.81
N SER A 301 12.37 25.34 -2.79
CA SER A 301 13.05 24.96 -1.54
C SER A 301 12.38 23.80 -0.83
N ASP A 302 11.09 23.88 -0.59
CA ASP A 302 10.35 22.85 0.14
C ASP A 302 10.34 21.53 -0.63
N LEU A 303 10.07 21.59 -1.94
CA LEU A 303 10.09 20.41 -2.82
C LEU A 303 11.44 19.72 -2.82
N HIS A 304 12.55 20.46 -2.91
CA HIS A 304 13.90 19.90 -2.90
C HIS A 304 14.21 19.19 -1.57
N LEU A 305 13.90 19.86 -0.44
CA LEU A 305 14.17 19.32 0.89
C LEU A 305 13.30 18.09 1.20
N GLU A 306 12.02 18.13 0.87
CA GLU A 306 11.09 17.03 1.08
C GLU A 306 11.43 15.82 0.19
N THR A 307 11.80 16.04 -1.09
CA THR A 307 12.26 14.96 -1.98
C THR A 307 13.51 14.27 -1.41
N GLY A 308 14.49 15.04 -0.94
CA GLY A 308 15.69 14.47 -0.33
C GLY A 308 15.42 13.71 0.98
N LEU A 309 14.42 14.14 1.77
CA LEU A 309 13.97 13.41 2.96
C LEU A 309 13.25 12.11 2.58
N ALA A 310 12.37 12.14 1.59
CA ALA A 310 11.66 10.97 1.10
C ALA A 310 12.63 9.90 0.55
N PHE A 311 13.65 10.28 -0.21
CA PHE A 311 14.70 9.35 -0.63
C PHE A 311 15.46 8.74 0.55
N LYS A 312 15.75 9.51 1.60
CA LYS A 312 16.42 9.00 2.80
C LYS A 312 15.53 8.02 3.56
N GLU A 313 14.25 8.32 3.71
CA GLU A 313 13.25 7.45 4.34
C GLU A 313 13.14 6.14 3.59
N PHE A 314 12.90 6.21 2.29
CA PHE A 314 12.90 5.06 1.40
C PHE A 314 14.15 4.18 1.55
N ASN A 315 15.31 4.80 1.45
CA ASN A 315 16.59 4.09 1.58
C ASN A 315 16.76 3.40 2.94
N SER A 316 16.16 3.96 4.00
CA SER A 316 16.17 3.35 5.33
C SER A 316 15.32 2.09 5.41
N HIS A 317 14.16 2.07 4.74
CA HIS A 317 13.32 0.89 4.61
C HIS A 317 14.01 -0.22 3.83
N ILE A 318 14.62 0.10 2.68
CA ILE A 318 15.32 -0.88 1.83
C ILE A 318 16.53 -1.49 2.55
N ALA A 319 17.29 -0.68 3.28
CA ALA A 319 18.47 -1.17 3.99
C ALA A 319 18.15 -1.99 5.25
N SER A 320 16.89 -2.08 5.67
CA SER A 320 16.49 -2.76 6.90
C SER A 320 16.82 -4.26 6.91
N ILE A 321 16.84 -4.91 5.74
CA ILE A 321 17.17 -6.33 5.60
C ILE A 321 18.56 -6.70 6.13
N ALA A 322 19.48 -5.76 6.12
CA ALA A 322 20.86 -6.02 6.56
C ALA A 322 20.99 -6.15 8.09
N TYR A 323 20.09 -5.52 8.87
CA TYR A 323 20.21 -5.50 10.32
C TYR A 323 20.15 -6.88 10.99
N PRO A 324 19.15 -7.74 10.71
CA PRO A 324 19.07 -9.04 11.37
C PRO A 324 20.25 -9.95 11.02
N ILE A 325 20.84 -9.81 9.82
CA ILE A 325 22.00 -10.57 9.39
C ILE A 325 23.23 -10.16 10.19
N LEU A 326 23.51 -8.85 10.27
CA LEU A 326 24.67 -8.33 10.99
C LEU A 326 24.52 -8.46 12.51
N ALA A 327 23.29 -8.37 13.04
CA ALA A 327 23.02 -8.62 14.46
C ALA A 327 23.34 -10.07 14.85
N ARG A 328 22.97 -11.03 14.02
CA ARG A 328 23.30 -12.47 14.23
C ARG A 328 24.79 -12.71 14.32
N GLU A 329 25.57 -11.98 13.56
CA GLU A 329 27.04 -12.10 13.52
C GLU A 329 27.75 -11.18 14.52
N GLY A 330 27.01 -10.52 15.42
CA GLY A 330 27.57 -9.63 16.44
C GLY A 330 28.28 -8.38 15.87
N GLN A 331 27.92 -7.97 14.64
CA GLN A 331 28.57 -6.85 13.94
C GLN A 331 27.83 -5.51 14.12
N LEU A 332 26.80 -5.47 14.94
CA LEU A 332 26.06 -4.25 15.29
C LEU A 332 26.36 -3.88 16.74
N LEU A 333 26.53 -2.58 16.97
CA LEU A 333 26.58 -2.03 18.32
C LEU A 333 25.14 -1.94 18.87
N ASP A 334 24.96 -2.33 20.13
CA ASP A 334 23.65 -2.23 20.82
C ASP A 334 23.20 -0.78 21.00
N SER A 335 24.14 0.15 21.09
CA SER A 335 23.89 1.58 21.20
C SER A 335 24.92 2.39 20.41
N ARG A 336 24.49 3.56 19.88
CA ARG A 336 25.40 4.58 19.31
C ARG A 336 25.96 5.52 20.37
N LEU A 337 25.51 5.40 21.60
CA LEU A 337 26.06 6.16 22.72
C LEU A 337 27.40 5.55 23.12
N VAL A 338 28.40 6.39 23.32
CA VAL A 338 29.65 5.96 23.94
C VAL A 338 29.34 5.57 25.37
N SER A 339 29.67 4.32 25.77
CA SER A 339 29.61 3.95 27.17
C SER A 339 30.55 4.86 27.95
N GLU A 340 30.04 5.67 28.89
CA GLU A 340 30.84 6.33 29.88
C GLU A 340 31.50 5.26 30.74
N ASN A 341 32.82 5.08 30.59
CA ASN A 341 33.63 4.26 31.48
C ASN A 341 33.87 5.01 32.78
#